data_5d2c3b5ea8ea979c378bcd4506bf9310
#
_entry.id   5d2c3b5ea8ea979c378bcd4506bf9310
#
_cell.length_a   1.000
_cell.length_b   1.000
_cell.length_c   1.000
_cell.angle_alpha   90.00
_cell.angle_beta   90.00
_cell.angle_gamma   90.00
#
_symmetry.space_group_name_H-M   'P 1'
#
loop_
_entity.id
_entity.type
_entity.pdbx_description
1 polymer ?
#
loop_
_entity_poly.entity_id
_entity_poly.type
_entity_poly.pdbx_seq_one_letter_code
_entity_poly.pdbx_strand_id
1 'polypeptide(L)'
;MDWVLRRFLLGSVTAKVLHDISCPVLTGVHLEQPPHHLPLSFANITCAVDLDCHSQETLTWAAQFASDLHAQLNLVHAIPALEPGFEIPFGGDWKSDVANLARSDLEKLVAATGSDVSGIYVQAGESRKTVCSFAKSSGADLLIIGRGSQDGIPGNLPTNAYAIIRESPCPVISVSA
;
A
#
# COMPACT_ATOMS: atom_id res chain seq x y z
N MET A 1 15.29 -13.72 26.19
CA MET A 1 15.99 -13.29 24.95
C MET A 1 15.17 -13.64 23.70
N ASP A 2 13.81 -13.52 23.71
CA ASP A 2 12.99 -14.02 22.57
C ASP A 2 11.83 -13.10 22.18
N TRP A 3 11.74 -11.88 22.70
CA TRP A 3 10.62 -11.00 22.36
C TRP A 3 10.85 -10.18 21.10
N VAL A 4 12.11 -9.95 20.73
CA VAL A 4 12.48 -9.19 19.50
C VAL A 4 12.07 -9.95 18.24
N LEU A 5 12.09 -11.29 18.28
CA LEU A 5 11.68 -12.13 17.14
C LEU A 5 10.16 -12.14 16.90
N ARG A 6 9.34 -11.92 17.94
CA ARG A 6 7.88 -11.85 17.79
C ARG A 6 7.40 -10.64 16.98
N ARG A 7 8.19 -9.58 16.94
CA ARG A 7 7.90 -8.34 16.19
C ARG A 7 7.97 -8.54 14.66
N PHE A 8 8.59 -9.62 14.20
CA PHE A 8 8.83 -9.86 12.77
C PHE A 8 7.99 -10.98 12.18
N LEU A 9 7.17 -11.65 12.96
CA LEU A 9 6.33 -12.75 12.47
C LEU A 9 4.86 -12.33 12.49
N LEU A 10 4.30 -12.12 11.31
CA LEU A 10 2.85 -12.18 11.17
C LEU A 10 2.44 -13.60 11.58
N GLY A 11 1.54 -13.73 12.55
CA GLY A 11 1.14 -15.05 13.04
C GLY A 11 0.59 -15.92 11.90
N SER A 12 0.83 -17.23 11.98
CA SER A 12 0.36 -18.18 10.94
C SER A 12 -1.16 -18.11 10.72
N VAL A 13 -1.92 -17.76 11.74
CA VAL A 13 -3.38 -17.56 11.66
C VAL A 13 -3.71 -16.33 10.83
N THR A 14 -3.05 -15.20 11.10
CA THR A 14 -3.25 -13.96 10.30
C THR A 14 -2.85 -14.17 8.86
N ALA A 15 -1.73 -14.85 8.62
CA ALA A 15 -1.29 -15.21 7.28
C ALA A 15 -2.35 -16.04 6.55
N LYS A 16 -2.90 -17.06 7.21
CA LYS A 16 -3.94 -17.91 6.63
C LYS A 16 -5.23 -17.14 6.38
N VAL A 17 -5.66 -16.29 7.30
CA VAL A 17 -6.85 -15.43 7.12
C VAL A 17 -6.68 -14.53 5.90
N LEU A 18 -5.55 -13.84 5.78
CA LEU A 18 -5.26 -12.98 4.64
C LEU A 18 -5.20 -13.75 3.32
N HIS A 19 -4.82 -15.02 3.36
CA HIS A 19 -4.78 -15.90 2.20
C HIS A 19 -6.17 -16.41 1.77
N ASP A 20 -6.99 -16.85 2.73
CA ASP A 20 -8.21 -17.62 2.45
C ASP A 20 -9.45 -16.75 2.29
N ILE A 21 -9.43 -15.50 2.76
CA ILE A 21 -10.61 -14.63 2.80
C ILE A 21 -10.64 -13.68 1.60
N SER A 22 -11.80 -13.60 0.93
CA SER A 22 -12.04 -12.69 -0.19
C SER A 22 -12.54 -11.30 0.23
N CYS A 23 -12.97 -11.12 1.50
CA CYS A 23 -13.40 -9.81 1.98
C CYS A 23 -12.20 -8.95 2.45
N PRO A 24 -12.35 -7.62 2.51
CA PRO A 24 -11.33 -6.75 3.08
C PRO A 24 -10.98 -7.12 4.52
N VAL A 25 -9.70 -7.10 4.85
CA VAL A 25 -9.20 -7.47 6.19
C VAL A 25 -8.47 -6.28 6.81
N LEU A 26 -8.96 -5.83 7.96
CA LEU A 26 -8.29 -4.82 8.78
C LEU A 26 -7.30 -5.49 9.72
N THR A 27 -6.04 -5.09 9.65
CA THR A 27 -4.98 -5.48 10.58
C THR A 27 -4.55 -4.29 11.42
N GLY A 28 -4.46 -4.49 12.73
CA GLY A 28 -3.97 -3.46 13.65
C GLY A 28 -2.46 -3.24 13.52
N VAL A 29 -1.99 -2.16 14.09
CA VAL A 29 -0.55 -1.86 14.16
C VAL A 29 0.11 -2.80 15.16
N HIS A 30 1.28 -3.32 14.82
CA HIS A 30 2.11 -4.09 15.75
C HIS A 30 2.83 -3.14 16.73
N LEU A 31 2.05 -2.45 17.58
CA LEU A 31 2.58 -1.59 18.63
C LEU A 31 2.91 -2.40 19.87
N GLU A 32 3.99 -2.02 20.58
CA GLU A 32 4.35 -2.61 21.87
C GLU A 32 3.25 -2.40 22.93
N GLN A 33 2.51 -1.32 22.78
CA GLN A 33 1.33 -1.01 23.58
C GLN A 33 0.19 -0.64 22.63
N PRO A 34 -0.82 -1.51 22.48
CA PRO A 34 -1.98 -1.16 21.68
C PRO A 34 -2.67 0.06 22.30
N PRO A 35 -3.10 1.03 21.51
CA PRO A 35 -3.87 2.14 22.01
C PRO A 35 -5.11 1.62 22.75
N HIS A 36 -5.44 2.19 23.89
CA HIS A 36 -6.62 1.80 24.67
C HIS A 36 -7.93 1.97 23.89
N HIS A 37 -7.92 2.80 22.86
CA HIS A 37 -9.01 2.99 21.92
C HIS A 37 -8.43 3.05 20.50
N LEU A 38 -8.89 2.18 19.62
CA LEU A 38 -8.69 2.38 18.18
C LEU A 38 -9.51 3.61 17.80
N PRO A 39 -8.94 4.61 17.12
CA PRO A 39 -9.75 5.67 16.56
C PRO A 39 -10.79 5.03 15.63
N LEU A 40 -12.06 5.24 15.91
CA LEU A 40 -13.15 4.76 15.05
C LEU A 40 -13.37 5.65 13.83
N SER A 41 -12.59 6.71 13.69
CA SER A 41 -12.62 7.62 12.54
C SER A 41 -11.25 7.70 11.91
N PHE A 42 -11.19 7.48 10.62
CA PHE A 42 -10.01 7.70 9.80
C PHE A 42 -10.24 8.99 9.00
N ALA A 43 -9.30 9.92 9.08
CA ALA A 43 -9.38 11.22 8.40
C ALA A 43 -8.37 11.34 7.25
N ASN A 44 -7.25 10.61 7.31
CA ASN A 44 -6.18 10.65 6.33
C ASN A 44 -5.80 9.23 5.88
N ILE A 45 -6.36 8.82 4.77
CA ILE A 45 -6.19 7.47 4.22
C ILE A 45 -5.14 7.51 3.11
N THR A 46 -4.21 6.58 3.14
CA THR A 46 -3.26 6.34 2.05
C THR A 46 -3.61 5.02 1.35
N CYS A 47 -3.81 5.05 0.03
CA CYS A 47 -3.95 3.86 -0.80
C CYS A 47 -2.65 3.62 -1.56
N ALA A 48 -2.06 2.44 -1.42
CA ALA A 48 -0.89 2.04 -2.20
C ALA A 48 -1.32 1.10 -3.33
N VAL A 49 -0.90 1.43 -4.55
CA VAL A 49 -1.16 0.65 -5.77
C VAL A 49 0.16 0.36 -6.49
N ASP A 50 0.23 -0.76 -7.18
CA ASP A 50 1.40 -1.21 -7.95
C ASP A 50 1.22 -1.13 -9.47
N LEU A 51 0.09 -0.54 -9.93
CA LEU A 51 -0.29 -0.39 -11.34
C LEU A 51 -0.48 -1.72 -12.08
N ASP A 52 -0.82 -2.77 -11.35
CA ASP A 52 -1.24 -4.05 -11.92
C ASP A 52 -2.73 -4.05 -12.33
N CYS A 53 -3.23 -5.20 -12.81
CA CYS A 53 -4.62 -5.36 -13.23
C CYS A 53 -5.65 -5.22 -12.07
N HIS A 54 -5.23 -5.33 -10.82
CA HIS A 54 -6.06 -5.23 -9.62
C HIS A 54 -6.09 -3.82 -9.02
N SER A 55 -5.23 -2.93 -9.49
CA SER A 55 -5.11 -1.57 -8.96
C SER A 55 -6.38 -0.75 -9.11
N GLN A 56 -7.17 -0.99 -10.17
CA GLN A 56 -8.44 -0.32 -10.39
C GLN A 56 -9.49 -0.69 -9.31
N GLU A 57 -9.61 -1.98 -9.00
CA GLU A 57 -10.55 -2.47 -7.99
C GLU A 57 -10.15 -1.98 -6.59
N THR A 58 -8.85 -2.05 -6.28
CA THR A 58 -8.29 -1.55 -5.02
C THR A 58 -8.57 -0.05 -4.83
N LEU A 59 -8.32 0.77 -5.88
CA LEU A 59 -8.56 2.21 -5.79
C LEU A 59 -10.05 2.54 -5.70
N THR A 60 -10.90 1.86 -6.47
CA THR A 60 -12.36 2.06 -6.41
C THR A 60 -12.89 1.77 -5.01
N TRP A 61 -12.44 0.67 -4.41
CA TRP A 61 -12.83 0.32 -3.04
C TRP A 61 -12.33 1.37 -2.02
N ALA A 62 -11.08 1.78 -2.15
CA ALA A 62 -10.47 2.77 -1.25
C ALA A 62 -11.16 4.13 -1.33
N ALA A 63 -11.53 4.57 -2.54
CA ALA A 63 -12.23 5.82 -2.77
C ALA A 63 -13.65 5.81 -2.17
N GLN A 64 -14.39 4.72 -2.35
CA GLN A 64 -15.71 4.57 -1.73
C GLN A 64 -15.60 4.58 -0.21
N PHE A 65 -14.64 3.83 0.36
CA PHE A 65 -14.42 3.77 1.80
C PHE A 65 -14.03 5.14 2.39
N ALA A 66 -13.15 5.89 1.71
CA ALA A 66 -12.76 7.24 2.11
C ALA A 66 -13.94 8.21 2.05
N SER A 67 -14.76 8.14 1.00
CA SER A 67 -15.97 8.95 0.84
C SER A 67 -16.99 8.69 1.95
N ASP A 68 -17.22 7.43 2.31
CA ASP A 68 -18.17 7.04 3.38
C ASP A 68 -17.73 7.57 4.76
N LEU A 69 -16.43 7.74 4.95
CA LEU A 69 -15.84 8.27 6.19
C LEU A 69 -15.58 9.78 6.15
N HIS A 70 -15.82 10.45 5.01
CA HIS A 70 -15.44 11.84 4.78
C HIS A 70 -13.95 12.09 5.00
N ALA A 71 -13.11 11.11 4.64
CA ALA A 71 -11.67 11.13 4.80
C ALA A 71 -10.96 11.60 3.53
N GLN A 72 -9.79 12.21 3.69
CA GLN A 72 -8.88 12.49 2.58
C GLN A 72 -8.23 11.19 2.09
N LEU A 73 -8.18 11.00 0.77
CA LEU A 73 -7.50 9.86 0.15
C LEU A 73 -6.26 10.33 -0.59
N ASN A 74 -5.11 9.78 -0.23
CA ASN A 74 -3.85 9.96 -0.94
C ASN A 74 -3.46 8.66 -1.64
N LEU A 75 -2.93 8.77 -2.87
CA LEU A 75 -2.48 7.63 -3.66
C LEU A 75 -0.96 7.60 -3.68
N VAL A 76 -0.36 6.46 -3.37
CA VAL A 76 1.09 6.26 -3.42
C VAL A 76 1.45 5.07 -4.30
N HIS A 77 2.49 5.26 -5.12
CA HIS A 77 3.10 4.22 -5.94
C HIS A 77 4.62 4.23 -5.77
N ALA A 78 5.19 3.05 -5.59
CA ALA A 78 6.63 2.87 -5.50
C ALA A 78 7.19 2.36 -6.82
N ILE A 79 8.10 3.11 -7.43
CA ILE A 79 8.83 2.65 -8.61
C ILE A 79 10.14 1.98 -8.17
N PRO A 80 10.58 0.89 -8.84
CA PRO A 80 11.84 0.24 -8.50
C PRO A 80 13.02 1.23 -8.54
N ALA A 81 13.85 1.21 -7.48
CA ALA A 81 15.14 1.86 -7.54
C ALA A 81 16.07 0.93 -8.34
N LEU A 82 16.73 1.46 -9.36
CA LEU A 82 17.81 0.71 -10.01
C LEU A 82 19.00 0.58 -9.07
N GLU A 83 19.65 -0.58 -9.12
CA GLU A 83 20.88 -0.85 -8.38
C GLU A 83 21.95 0.20 -8.71
N PRO A 84 22.74 0.63 -7.71
CA PRO A 84 23.88 1.50 -7.94
C PRO A 84 24.87 0.83 -8.92
N GLY A 85 25.13 1.46 -10.04
CA GLY A 85 26.04 0.94 -11.07
C GLY A 85 25.35 0.48 -12.36
N PHE A 86 24.03 0.50 -12.43
CA PHE A 86 23.33 0.31 -13.70
C PHE A 86 23.36 1.63 -14.48
N GLU A 87 24.43 1.79 -15.29
CA GLU A 87 24.51 2.90 -16.24
C GLU A 87 23.68 2.59 -17.47
N ILE A 88 22.63 3.36 -17.70
CA ILE A 88 21.90 3.30 -18.97
C ILE A 88 22.76 4.02 -20.00
N PRO A 89 23.11 3.37 -21.14
CA PRO A 89 24.03 3.92 -22.13
C PRO A 89 23.55 5.21 -22.82
N PHE A 90 22.31 5.59 -22.64
CA PHE A 90 21.70 6.78 -23.21
C PHE A 90 21.47 7.80 -22.09
N GLY A 91 22.36 8.76 -21.95
CA GLY A 91 22.34 9.82 -20.95
C GLY A 91 21.06 10.66 -21.00
N GLY A 92 20.08 10.30 -20.14
CA GLY A 92 18.86 11.04 -19.86
C GLY A 92 18.51 10.86 -18.39
N ASP A 93 17.71 11.75 -17.82
CA ASP A 93 17.17 11.60 -16.47
C ASP A 93 16.03 10.57 -16.47
N TRP A 94 16.37 9.31 -16.83
CA TRP A 94 15.42 8.20 -16.91
C TRP A 94 14.60 8.02 -15.64
N LYS A 95 15.12 8.41 -14.46
CA LYS A 95 14.38 8.35 -13.18
C LYS A 95 13.19 9.28 -13.20
N SER A 96 13.41 10.49 -13.73
CA SER A 96 12.34 11.45 -13.94
C SER A 96 11.33 10.95 -14.98
N ASP A 97 11.81 10.34 -16.07
CA ASP A 97 10.93 9.81 -17.11
C ASP A 97 10.05 8.67 -16.61
N VAL A 98 10.62 7.72 -15.86
CA VAL A 98 9.86 6.62 -15.26
C VAL A 98 8.87 7.14 -14.21
N ALA A 99 9.26 8.10 -13.39
CA ALA A 99 8.38 8.70 -12.40
C ALA A 99 7.21 9.46 -13.07
N ASN A 100 7.48 10.19 -14.16
CA ASN A 100 6.47 10.90 -14.94
C ASN A 100 5.50 9.93 -15.63
N LEU A 101 6.02 8.84 -16.18
CA LEU A 101 5.18 7.79 -16.78
C LEU A 101 4.26 7.16 -15.73
N ALA A 102 4.81 6.72 -14.60
CA ALA A 102 4.03 6.16 -13.50
C ALA A 102 2.96 7.14 -12.99
N ARG A 103 3.32 8.43 -12.87
CA ARG A 103 2.34 9.47 -12.49
C ARG A 103 1.23 9.60 -13.51
N SER A 104 1.55 9.62 -14.80
CA SER A 104 0.55 9.67 -15.88
C SER A 104 -0.39 8.46 -15.83
N ASP A 105 0.13 7.27 -15.55
CA ASP A 105 -0.70 6.08 -15.46
C ASP A 105 -1.59 6.07 -14.21
N LEU A 106 -1.12 6.61 -13.09
CA LEU A 106 -1.95 6.83 -11.89
C LEU A 106 -3.06 7.87 -12.15
N GLU A 107 -2.77 8.95 -12.84
CA GLU A 107 -3.76 9.96 -13.22
C GLU A 107 -4.85 9.37 -14.13
N LYS A 108 -4.46 8.51 -15.09
CA LYS A 108 -5.42 7.76 -15.92
C LYS A 108 -6.26 6.80 -15.07
N LEU A 109 -5.65 6.10 -14.11
CA LEU A 109 -6.35 5.20 -13.20
C LEU A 109 -7.38 5.97 -12.36
N VAL A 110 -7.00 7.10 -11.79
CA VAL A 110 -7.91 7.99 -11.03
C VAL A 110 -9.06 8.48 -11.91
N ALA A 111 -8.76 8.91 -13.13
CA ALA A 111 -9.78 9.37 -14.08
C ALA A 111 -10.74 8.23 -14.49
N ALA A 112 -10.21 7.03 -14.72
CA ALA A 112 -11.01 5.86 -15.11
C ALA A 112 -11.95 5.38 -13.99
N THR A 113 -11.54 5.51 -12.73
CA THR A 113 -12.34 5.14 -11.57
C THR A 113 -13.27 6.26 -11.10
N GLY A 114 -13.07 7.49 -11.55
CA GLY A 114 -13.77 8.67 -11.04
C GLY A 114 -13.51 8.95 -9.56
N SER A 115 -12.39 8.47 -9.02
CA SER A 115 -12.04 8.57 -7.61
C SER A 115 -11.65 10.00 -7.23
N ASP A 116 -12.13 10.48 -6.07
CA ASP A 116 -11.66 11.73 -5.48
C ASP A 116 -10.38 11.47 -4.68
N VAL A 117 -9.25 11.92 -5.20
CA VAL A 117 -7.91 11.71 -4.63
C VAL A 117 -7.27 13.06 -4.33
N SER A 118 -6.92 13.29 -3.07
CA SER A 118 -6.32 14.55 -2.60
C SER A 118 -4.90 14.77 -3.12
N GLY A 119 -4.15 13.69 -3.37
CA GLY A 119 -2.80 13.75 -3.90
C GLY A 119 -2.30 12.44 -4.48
N ILE A 120 -1.44 12.53 -5.51
CA ILE A 120 -0.80 11.39 -6.17
C ILE A 120 0.72 11.51 -5.96
N TYR A 121 1.31 10.45 -5.39
CA TYR A 121 2.71 10.41 -5.01
C TYR A 121 3.42 9.22 -5.66
N VAL A 122 4.50 9.50 -6.37
CA VAL A 122 5.38 8.51 -6.99
C VAL A 122 6.76 8.65 -6.36
N GLN A 123 7.28 7.58 -5.83
CA GLN A 123 8.58 7.61 -5.15
C GLN A 123 9.42 6.39 -5.54
N ALA A 124 10.70 6.61 -5.85
CA ALA A 124 11.64 5.53 -6.14
C ALA A 124 12.10 4.84 -4.85
N GLY A 125 12.09 3.51 -4.84
CA GLY A 125 12.55 2.72 -3.70
C GLY A 125 11.95 1.34 -3.63
N GLU A 126 12.33 0.60 -2.61
CA GLU A 126 11.69 -0.67 -2.25
C GLU A 126 10.25 -0.41 -1.81
N SER A 127 9.27 -1.10 -2.43
CA SER A 127 7.84 -0.84 -2.26
C SER A 127 7.42 -0.75 -0.79
N ARG A 128 7.83 -1.71 0.05
CA ARG A 128 7.54 -1.72 1.48
C ARG A 128 8.04 -0.46 2.20
N LYS A 129 9.32 -0.13 2.01
CA LYS A 129 9.93 1.03 2.67
C LYS A 129 9.31 2.34 2.21
N THR A 130 9.07 2.45 0.91
CA THR A 130 8.48 3.63 0.29
C THR A 130 7.07 3.87 0.81
N VAL A 131 6.21 2.84 0.78
CA VAL A 131 4.82 2.93 1.24
C VAL A 131 4.76 3.25 2.74
N CYS A 132 5.50 2.53 3.58
CA CYS A 132 5.50 2.77 5.03
C CYS A 132 6.08 4.15 5.40
N SER A 133 7.15 4.60 4.71
CA SER A 133 7.72 5.94 4.92
C SER A 133 6.74 7.03 4.52
N PHE A 134 6.05 6.86 3.38
CA PHE A 134 5.04 7.82 2.94
C PHE A 134 3.87 7.88 3.93
N ALA A 135 3.32 6.73 4.33
CA ALA A 135 2.25 6.67 5.32
C ALA A 135 2.62 7.40 6.63
N LYS A 136 3.88 7.22 7.07
CA LYS A 136 4.40 7.92 8.26
C LYS A 136 4.53 9.43 8.05
N SER A 137 5.11 9.87 6.94
CA SER A 137 5.38 11.30 6.68
C SER A 137 4.13 12.08 6.34
N SER A 138 3.13 11.45 5.71
CA SER A 138 1.82 12.06 5.43
C SER A 138 0.88 12.08 6.64
N GLY A 139 1.26 11.41 7.75
CA GLY A 139 0.40 11.26 8.91
C GLY A 139 -0.84 10.41 8.61
N ALA A 140 -0.69 9.39 7.76
CA ALA A 140 -1.79 8.48 7.47
C ALA A 140 -2.24 7.75 8.74
N ASP A 141 -3.53 7.73 8.96
CA ASP A 141 -4.16 7.00 10.06
C ASP A 141 -4.72 5.64 9.61
N LEU A 142 -4.77 5.42 8.29
CA LEU A 142 -5.08 4.14 7.67
C LEU A 142 -4.32 3.97 6.36
N LEU A 143 -3.81 2.77 6.13
CA LEU A 143 -3.21 2.35 4.86
C LEU A 143 -4.10 1.31 4.19
N ILE A 144 -4.37 1.47 2.90
CA ILE A 144 -5.10 0.51 2.07
C ILE A 144 -4.15 -0.05 1.02
N ILE A 145 -4.14 -1.39 0.88
CA ILE A 145 -3.32 -2.11 -0.10
C ILE A 145 -4.15 -3.16 -0.82
N GLY A 146 -3.82 -3.46 -2.06
CA GLY A 146 -4.36 -4.60 -2.79
C GLY A 146 -3.72 -5.93 -2.34
N ARG A 147 -4.51 -6.99 -2.38
CA ARG A 147 -4.07 -8.39 -2.28
C ARG A 147 -4.24 -9.04 -3.64
N GLY A 148 -3.51 -8.57 -4.65
CA GLY A 148 -3.51 -9.21 -5.95
C GLY A 148 -2.93 -10.63 -5.88
N SER A 149 -3.47 -11.56 -6.65
CA SER A 149 -2.86 -12.87 -6.83
C SER A 149 -1.71 -12.75 -7.82
N GLN A 150 -0.46 -12.89 -7.36
CA GLN A 150 0.61 -13.15 -8.33
C GLN A 150 0.32 -14.50 -9.01
N ASP A 151 0.40 -14.54 -10.34
CA ASP A 151 0.25 -15.73 -11.19
C ASP A 151 -1.14 -16.39 -11.23
N GLY A 152 -2.22 -15.67 -10.88
CA GLY A 152 -3.58 -16.23 -11.00
C GLY A 152 -3.88 -17.38 -10.04
N ILE A 153 -3.04 -17.61 -9.05
CA ILE A 153 -3.26 -18.59 -7.98
C ILE A 153 -3.97 -17.86 -6.82
N PRO A 154 -5.24 -18.12 -6.53
CA PRO A 154 -5.92 -17.55 -5.40
C PRO A 154 -5.14 -17.86 -4.11
N GLY A 155 -4.85 -16.83 -3.34
CA GLY A 155 -4.26 -17.00 -2.03
C GLY A 155 -2.74 -16.82 -1.93
N ASN A 156 -2.03 -16.50 -3.00
CA ASN A 156 -0.63 -16.12 -2.91
C ASN A 156 -0.53 -14.62 -2.66
N LEU A 157 -0.51 -14.20 -1.39
CA LEU A 157 -0.29 -12.79 -1.05
C LEU A 157 1.08 -12.35 -1.59
N PRO A 158 1.15 -11.22 -2.31
CA PRO A 158 2.41 -10.65 -2.72
C PRO A 158 3.33 -10.48 -1.49
N THR A 159 4.58 -10.86 -1.61
CA THR A 159 5.59 -10.75 -0.53
C THR A 159 5.63 -9.35 0.06
N ASN A 160 5.38 -8.32 -0.76
CA ASN A 160 5.31 -6.92 -0.34
C ASN A 160 4.12 -6.62 0.58
N ALA A 161 2.94 -7.22 0.36
CA ALA A 161 1.75 -6.97 1.19
C ALA A 161 1.97 -7.40 2.64
N TYR A 162 2.57 -8.57 2.86
CA TYR A 162 2.93 -9.04 4.20
C TYR A 162 3.93 -8.12 4.89
N ALA A 163 4.94 -7.70 4.15
CA ALA A 163 5.97 -6.83 4.69
C ALA A 163 5.41 -5.44 5.05
N ILE A 164 4.51 -4.90 4.22
CA ILE A 164 3.82 -3.64 4.47
C ILE A 164 2.93 -3.76 5.71
N ILE A 165 2.08 -4.79 5.81
CA ILE A 165 1.20 -5.01 6.98
C ILE A 165 2.00 -5.06 8.27
N ARG A 166 3.15 -5.74 8.24
CA ARG A 166 4.01 -5.90 9.41
C ARG A 166 4.70 -4.62 9.86
N GLU A 167 5.08 -3.75 8.92
CA GLU A 167 5.91 -2.57 9.17
C GLU A 167 5.15 -1.25 9.09
N SER A 168 3.87 -1.30 8.76
CA SER A 168 3.03 -0.11 8.65
C SER A 168 3.00 0.68 9.98
N PRO A 169 3.10 2.01 9.90
CA PRO A 169 2.98 2.89 11.07
C PRO A 169 1.53 3.06 11.55
N CYS A 170 0.56 2.65 10.75
CA CYS A 170 -0.87 2.75 11.01
C CYS A 170 -1.59 1.42 10.68
N PRO A 171 -2.85 1.23 11.09
CA PRO A 171 -3.65 0.09 10.67
C PRO A 171 -3.67 -0.07 9.15
N VAL A 172 -3.80 -1.33 8.69
CA VAL A 172 -3.81 -1.64 7.25
C VAL A 172 -5.10 -2.38 6.90
N ILE A 173 -5.82 -1.89 5.89
CA ILE A 173 -6.84 -2.68 5.22
C ILE A 173 -6.23 -3.27 3.94
N SER A 174 -6.30 -4.59 3.84
CA SER A 174 -5.95 -5.30 2.62
C SER A 174 -7.21 -5.72 1.87
N VAL A 175 -7.33 -5.29 0.63
CA VAL A 175 -8.48 -5.54 -0.26
C VAL A 175 -8.14 -6.69 -1.20
N SER A 176 -9.05 -7.67 -1.31
CA SER A 176 -8.95 -8.71 -2.34
C SER A 176 -9.53 -8.13 -3.63
N ALA A 177 -8.70 -7.98 -4.61
CA ALA A 177 -9.06 -7.51 -5.93
C ALA A 177 -8.75 -8.61 -6.97
#